data_a686e477fa8df92c3a0ad7163b719496
#
_entry.id   a686e477fa8df92c3a0ad7163b719496
#
_cell.length_a   1.000
_cell.length_b   1.000
_cell.length_c   1.000
_cell.angle_alpha   90.00
_cell.angle_beta   90.00
_cell.angle_gamma   90.00
#
_symmetry.space_group_name_H-M   'P 1'
#
loop_
_entity.id
_entity.type
_entity.pdbx_description
1 polymer ?
#
loop_
_entity_poly.entity_id
_entity_poly.type
_entity_poly.pdbx_seq_one_letter_code
_entity_poly.pdbx_strand_id
1 'polypeptide(L)'
;MKKVISLVLLLVLAASLGCAQAQALNNATVGSTVTFGNYEQGDGQAPIEWVVLDRQEDRALLLSKYALDAKPFHEVEDRNVTWAECTLRAWLNGDFYNSAFSDEERARIVQVTNATANAPDTQDCVFLLSLDELNAYFPDEASRTADATEYAVAQGGRVSRETGKTYWWLRTKATPEDAALMVRYDGAVNEFGDSMEADIYTVRPAVWVNVSA
;
A
#
# COMPACT_ATOMS: atom_id res chain seq x y z
N MET A 1 35.45 24.11 -9.81
CA MET A 1 34.19 24.86 -10.05
C MET A 1 33.09 24.01 -10.65
N LYS A 2 33.30 23.22 -11.74
CA LYS A 2 32.22 22.40 -12.34
C LYS A 2 31.51 21.37 -11.40
N LYS A 3 32.28 20.73 -10.48
CA LYS A 3 31.70 19.75 -9.52
C LYS A 3 30.82 20.39 -8.44
N VAL A 4 31.14 21.62 -8.00
CA VAL A 4 30.35 22.33 -6.99
C VAL A 4 29.03 22.85 -7.58
N ILE A 5 29.07 23.33 -8.82
CA ILE A 5 27.87 23.81 -9.54
C ILE A 5 26.90 22.65 -9.80
N SER A 6 27.40 21.44 -10.12
CA SER A 6 26.57 20.25 -10.33
C SER A 6 25.87 19.79 -9.03
N LEU A 7 26.57 19.88 -7.89
CA LEU A 7 25.98 19.49 -6.59
C LEU A 7 24.90 20.48 -6.11
N VAL A 8 25.13 21.77 -6.30
CA VAL A 8 24.15 22.84 -5.97
C VAL A 8 22.91 22.72 -6.86
N LEU A 9 23.08 22.42 -8.14
CA LEU A 9 21.94 22.26 -9.07
C LEU A 9 21.09 21.03 -8.71
N LEU A 10 21.71 19.91 -8.32
CA LEU A 10 21.00 18.70 -7.85
C LEU A 10 20.22 18.96 -6.54
N LEU A 11 20.81 19.70 -5.58
CA LEU A 11 20.13 20.05 -4.33
C LEU A 11 18.93 20.98 -4.55
N VAL A 12 19.03 21.94 -5.47
CA VAL A 12 17.92 22.85 -5.80
C VAL A 12 16.80 22.09 -6.52
N LEU A 13 17.12 21.12 -7.39
CA LEU A 13 16.12 20.31 -8.09
C LEU A 13 15.38 19.39 -7.09
N ALA A 14 16.08 18.73 -6.17
CA ALA A 14 15.49 17.87 -5.15
C ALA A 14 14.56 18.66 -4.21
N ALA A 15 14.97 19.85 -3.78
CA ALA A 15 14.16 20.74 -2.94
C ALA A 15 12.89 21.23 -3.66
N SER A 16 12.95 21.50 -4.97
CA SER A 16 11.80 21.94 -5.77
C SER A 16 10.79 20.80 -6.00
N LEU A 17 11.24 19.57 -6.19
CA LEU A 17 10.40 18.37 -6.30
C LEU A 17 9.70 18.05 -4.98
N GLY A 18 10.41 18.10 -3.86
CA GLY A 18 9.82 17.90 -2.53
C GLY A 18 8.75 18.93 -2.18
N CYS A 19 8.97 20.19 -2.55
CA CYS A 19 8.00 21.27 -2.34
C CYS A 19 6.72 21.09 -3.20
N ALA A 20 6.87 20.63 -4.46
CA ALA A 20 5.77 20.36 -5.36
C ALA A 20 4.93 19.14 -4.89
N GLN A 21 5.58 18.10 -4.42
CA GLN A 21 4.93 16.92 -3.84
C GLN A 21 4.15 17.26 -2.56
N ALA A 22 4.74 18.03 -1.65
CA ALA A 22 4.08 18.51 -0.44
C ALA A 22 2.82 19.34 -0.77
N GLN A 23 2.91 20.23 -1.76
CA GLN A 23 1.77 21.05 -2.19
C GLN A 23 0.67 20.22 -2.88
N ALA A 24 1.03 19.18 -3.62
CA ALA A 24 0.08 18.25 -4.23
C ALA A 24 -0.71 17.48 -3.16
N LEU A 25 -0.05 17.01 -2.09
CA LEU A 25 -0.69 16.35 -0.95
C LEU A 25 -1.63 17.31 -0.19
N ASN A 26 -1.21 18.54 0.05
CA ASN A 26 -2.03 19.53 0.77
C ASN A 26 -3.34 19.86 0.04
N ASN A 27 -3.32 19.81 -1.29
CA ASN A 27 -4.47 20.07 -2.16
C ASN A 27 -5.21 18.79 -2.60
N ALA A 28 -4.82 17.62 -2.09
CA ALA A 28 -5.41 16.35 -2.47
C ALA A 28 -6.89 16.27 -2.08
N THR A 29 -7.71 15.77 -2.98
CA THR A 29 -9.15 15.51 -2.75
C THR A 29 -9.46 14.04 -2.93
N VAL A 30 -10.52 13.56 -2.31
CA VAL A 30 -10.95 12.15 -2.46
C VAL A 30 -11.13 11.81 -3.94
N GLY A 31 -10.58 10.67 -4.37
CA GLY A 31 -10.53 10.20 -5.75
C GLY A 31 -9.38 10.75 -6.58
N SER A 32 -8.65 11.79 -6.11
CA SER A 32 -7.46 12.27 -6.83
C SER A 32 -6.27 11.31 -6.67
N THR A 33 -5.33 11.41 -7.61
CA THR A 33 -4.05 10.69 -7.54
C THR A 33 -2.95 11.66 -7.11
N VAL A 34 -2.12 11.22 -6.16
CA VAL A 34 -0.94 11.93 -5.67
C VAL A 34 0.28 11.02 -5.71
N THR A 35 1.48 11.59 -5.67
CA THR A 35 2.73 10.83 -5.53
C THR A 35 3.31 11.02 -4.14
N PHE A 36 3.76 9.92 -3.52
CA PHE A 36 4.39 9.96 -2.20
C PHE A 36 5.25 8.72 -2.00
N GLY A 37 6.52 8.87 -1.61
CA GLY A 37 7.48 7.79 -1.54
C GLY A 37 7.93 7.27 -2.91
N ASN A 38 8.88 6.36 -2.90
CA ASN A 38 9.44 5.71 -4.08
C ASN A 38 9.58 4.21 -3.82
N TYR A 39 9.30 3.40 -4.82
CA TYR A 39 9.48 1.95 -4.72
C TYR A 39 9.90 1.37 -6.07
N GLU A 40 10.39 0.13 -6.06
CA GLU A 40 10.72 -0.59 -7.30
C GLU A 40 9.46 -0.78 -8.14
N GLN A 41 9.53 -0.44 -9.44
CA GLN A 41 8.39 -0.52 -10.34
C GLN A 41 8.63 -1.50 -11.52
N GLY A 42 9.88 -1.99 -11.64
CA GLY A 42 10.34 -2.87 -12.73
C GLY A 42 11.56 -2.33 -13.45
N ASP A 43 11.52 -1.09 -13.90
CA ASP A 43 12.67 -0.39 -14.51
C ASP A 43 13.53 0.39 -13.49
N GLY A 44 13.38 0.09 -12.21
CA GLY A 44 14.02 0.77 -11.09
C GLY A 44 13.03 1.48 -10.17
N GLN A 45 13.57 2.22 -9.20
CA GLN A 45 12.74 2.96 -8.25
C GLN A 45 12.10 4.18 -8.92
N ALA A 46 10.77 4.29 -8.74
CA ALA A 46 9.97 5.41 -9.22
C ALA A 46 8.97 5.87 -8.15
N PRO A 47 8.44 7.11 -8.25
CA PRO A 47 7.43 7.60 -7.31
C PRO A 47 6.21 6.69 -7.25
N ILE A 48 5.77 6.37 -6.04
CA ILE A 48 4.53 5.61 -5.84
C ILE A 48 3.34 6.53 -6.09
N GLU A 49 2.44 6.11 -6.97
CA GLU A 49 1.14 6.77 -7.17
C GLU A 49 0.11 6.21 -6.16
N TRP A 50 -0.64 7.11 -5.55
CA TRP A 50 -1.66 6.80 -4.55
C TRP A 50 -3.00 7.41 -4.94
N VAL A 51 -4.06 6.69 -4.68
CA VAL A 51 -5.44 7.21 -4.73
C VAL A 51 -5.83 7.69 -3.34
N VAL A 52 -6.36 8.89 -3.24
CA VAL A 52 -6.89 9.44 -1.98
C VAL A 52 -8.25 8.82 -1.71
N LEU A 53 -8.36 8.00 -0.67
CA LEU A 53 -9.63 7.34 -0.28
C LEU A 53 -10.46 8.18 0.69
N ASP A 54 -9.78 8.91 1.60
CA ASP A 54 -10.43 9.75 2.61
C ASP A 54 -9.61 11.02 2.84
N ARG A 55 -10.27 12.10 3.22
CA ARG A 55 -9.66 13.39 3.51
C ARG A 55 -10.29 13.99 4.76
N GLN A 56 -9.51 14.05 5.82
CA GLN A 56 -9.83 14.76 7.04
C GLN A 56 -9.13 16.12 7.06
N GLU A 57 -9.38 16.95 8.07
CA GLU A 57 -8.87 18.33 8.12
C GLU A 57 -7.33 18.39 7.92
N ASP A 58 -6.59 17.55 8.62
CA ASP A 58 -5.12 17.56 8.69
C ASP A 58 -4.45 16.35 8.04
N ARG A 59 -5.21 15.33 7.61
CA ARG A 59 -4.65 14.08 7.07
C ARG A 59 -5.48 13.48 5.92
N ALA A 60 -4.83 12.67 5.09
CA ALA A 60 -5.46 11.92 4.01
C ALA A 60 -5.10 10.44 4.11
N LEU A 61 -6.08 9.57 3.82
CA LEU A 61 -5.85 8.15 3.59
C LEU A 61 -5.49 7.92 2.13
N LEU A 62 -4.34 7.36 1.91
CA LEU A 62 -3.82 7.00 0.61
C LEU A 62 -3.79 5.49 0.45
N LEU A 63 -4.28 4.97 -0.67
CA LEU A 63 -4.11 3.58 -1.09
C LEU A 63 -3.27 3.55 -2.35
N SER A 64 -2.26 2.70 -2.42
CA SER A 64 -1.45 2.60 -3.64
C SER A 64 -2.34 2.31 -4.85
N LYS A 65 -2.13 3.04 -5.94
CA LYS A 65 -2.90 2.91 -7.17
C LYS A 65 -2.68 1.55 -7.82
N TYR A 66 -1.43 1.10 -7.81
CA TYR A 66 -0.99 -0.22 -8.28
C TYR A 66 -0.66 -1.14 -7.09
N ALA A 67 -0.76 -2.43 -7.29
CA ALA A 67 -0.13 -3.38 -6.38
C ALA A 67 1.38 -3.36 -6.60
N LEU A 68 2.16 -3.18 -5.53
CA LEU A 68 3.56 -2.80 -5.59
C LEU A 68 4.52 -3.98 -5.47
N ASP A 69 4.09 -5.07 -4.82
CA ASP A 69 4.90 -6.26 -4.57
C ASP A 69 4.00 -7.51 -4.53
N ALA A 70 4.59 -8.71 -4.46
CA ALA A 70 3.89 -9.95 -4.20
C ALA A 70 4.56 -10.67 -3.02
N LYS A 71 3.76 -11.02 -2.02
CA LYS A 71 4.23 -11.67 -0.78
C LYS A 71 3.13 -12.52 -0.17
N PRO A 72 3.49 -13.61 0.53
CA PRO A 72 2.54 -14.31 1.38
C PRO A 72 2.04 -13.39 2.49
N PHE A 73 0.82 -13.64 2.97
CA PHE A 73 0.30 -12.97 4.16
C PHE A 73 1.13 -13.36 5.40
N HIS A 74 1.51 -14.63 5.47
CA HIS A 74 2.43 -15.16 6.47
C HIS A 74 3.32 -16.25 5.86
N GLU A 75 4.64 -16.18 6.11
CA GLU A 75 5.64 -17.06 5.47
C GLU A 75 5.69 -18.48 6.05
N VAL A 76 5.09 -18.71 7.21
CA VAL A 76 5.15 -20.00 7.92
C VAL A 76 3.74 -20.53 8.11
N GLU A 77 3.55 -21.85 7.94
CA GLU A 77 2.27 -22.50 8.20
C GLU A 77 1.86 -22.33 9.68
N ASP A 78 0.99 -21.35 9.92
CA ASP A 78 0.37 -21.10 11.21
C ASP A 78 -1.09 -20.66 11.01
N ARG A 79 -2.03 -21.54 11.38
CA ARG A 79 -3.47 -21.33 11.24
C ARG A 79 -4.05 -20.27 12.16
N ASN A 80 -3.30 -19.87 13.20
CA ASN A 80 -3.77 -18.93 14.22
C ASN A 80 -3.27 -17.51 13.99
N VAL A 81 -2.44 -17.27 12.97
CA VAL A 81 -1.86 -15.96 12.69
C VAL A 81 -2.96 -14.93 12.43
N THR A 82 -2.84 -13.79 13.07
CA THR A 82 -3.66 -12.62 12.84
C THR A 82 -2.85 -11.54 12.11
N TRP A 83 -3.51 -10.46 11.69
CA TRP A 83 -2.79 -9.29 11.15
C TRP A 83 -1.69 -8.79 12.11
N ALA A 84 -1.93 -8.84 13.42
CA ALA A 84 -0.98 -8.37 14.43
C ALA A 84 0.37 -9.09 14.38
N GLU A 85 0.38 -10.36 13.96
CA GLU A 85 1.54 -11.26 14.05
C GLU A 85 2.08 -11.68 12.68
N CYS A 86 1.39 -11.37 11.58
CA CYS A 86 1.78 -11.83 10.25
C CYS A 86 3.07 -11.17 9.75
N THR A 87 3.83 -11.91 8.95
CA THR A 87 5.10 -11.45 8.38
C THR A 87 4.90 -10.30 7.39
N LEU A 88 3.77 -10.26 6.70
CA LEU A 88 3.44 -9.18 5.76
C LEU A 88 3.30 -7.83 6.47
N ARG A 89 2.63 -7.78 7.63
CA ARG A 89 2.56 -6.57 8.44
C ARG A 89 3.93 -6.13 8.94
N ALA A 90 4.73 -7.09 9.42
CA ALA A 90 6.09 -6.81 9.87
C ALA A 90 6.95 -6.20 8.75
N TRP A 91 6.87 -6.76 7.55
CA TRP A 91 7.56 -6.24 6.38
C TRP A 91 7.05 -4.85 5.97
N LEU A 92 5.73 -4.62 5.96
CA LEU A 92 5.15 -3.31 5.63
C LEU A 92 5.61 -2.20 6.57
N ASN A 93 5.70 -2.48 7.88
CA ASN A 93 6.13 -1.51 8.89
C ASN A 93 7.65 -1.52 9.18
N GLY A 94 8.40 -2.40 8.52
CA GLY A 94 9.85 -2.53 8.57
C GLY A 94 10.51 -2.16 7.24
N ASP A 95 10.80 -3.18 6.43
CA ASP A 95 11.59 -3.02 5.21
C ASP A 95 10.93 -2.10 4.19
N PHE A 96 9.61 -2.28 3.93
CA PHE A 96 8.88 -1.42 2.99
C PHE A 96 8.87 0.03 3.48
N TYR A 97 8.46 0.27 4.74
CA TYR A 97 8.40 1.61 5.32
C TYR A 97 9.74 2.34 5.26
N ASN A 98 10.84 1.63 5.55
CA ASN A 98 12.17 2.23 5.57
C ASN A 98 12.76 2.44 4.16
N SER A 99 12.41 1.61 3.19
CA SER A 99 12.93 1.72 1.82
C SER A 99 12.10 2.62 0.92
N ALA A 100 10.78 2.67 1.14
CA ALA A 100 9.87 3.41 0.27
C ALA A 100 9.78 4.90 0.60
N PHE A 101 10.11 5.31 1.82
CA PHE A 101 9.90 6.69 2.27
C PHE A 101 11.20 7.31 2.82
N SER A 102 11.49 8.54 2.40
CA SER A 102 12.55 9.38 2.99
C SER A 102 12.23 9.76 4.44
N ASP A 103 13.21 10.31 5.18
CA ASP A 103 13.00 10.75 6.56
C ASP A 103 11.90 11.84 6.64
N GLU A 104 11.86 12.76 5.68
CA GLU A 104 10.86 13.81 5.60
C GLU A 104 9.46 13.23 5.30
N GLU A 105 9.37 12.23 4.43
CA GLU A 105 8.11 11.56 4.12
C GLU A 105 7.64 10.72 5.31
N ARG A 106 8.52 9.99 5.97
CA ARG A 106 8.19 9.24 7.20
C ARG A 106 7.67 10.15 8.32
N ALA A 107 8.21 11.36 8.45
CA ALA A 107 7.71 12.33 9.43
C ALA A 107 6.26 12.80 9.15
N ARG A 108 5.76 12.63 7.93
CA ARG A 108 4.38 12.93 7.54
C ARG A 108 3.44 11.74 7.68
N ILE A 109 3.96 10.51 7.75
CA ILE A 109 3.13 9.31 7.93
C ILE A 109 2.57 9.29 9.36
N VAL A 110 1.27 9.16 9.48
CA VAL A 110 0.57 9.09 10.75
C VAL A 110 0.42 7.64 11.16
N GLN A 111 1.01 7.26 12.29
CA GLN A 111 0.74 5.96 12.89
C GLN A 111 -0.70 5.92 13.39
N VAL A 112 -1.45 4.90 13.00
CA VAL A 112 -2.87 4.75 13.34
C VAL A 112 -3.14 3.44 14.04
N THR A 113 -4.22 3.42 14.84
CA THR A 113 -4.76 2.19 15.40
C THR A 113 -5.67 1.54 14.37
N ASN A 114 -5.31 0.34 13.94
CA ASN A 114 -6.12 -0.49 13.05
C ASN A 114 -6.88 -1.54 13.86
N ALA A 115 -8.18 -1.38 13.96
CA ALA A 115 -9.06 -2.44 14.44
C ALA A 115 -9.26 -3.47 13.32
N THR A 116 -9.21 -4.74 13.67
CA THR A 116 -9.47 -5.85 12.75
C THR A 116 -10.39 -6.86 13.45
N ALA A 117 -11.46 -7.25 12.80
CA ALA A 117 -12.41 -8.19 13.37
C ALA A 117 -11.71 -9.48 13.81
N ASN A 118 -12.00 -9.92 15.02
CA ASN A 118 -11.44 -11.14 15.65
C ASN A 118 -9.91 -11.18 15.80
N ALA A 119 -9.26 -10.02 15.85
CA ALA A 119 -7.82 -9.89 16.04
C ALA A 119 -7.50 -8.73 17.00
N PRO A 120 -6.32 -8.71 17.64
CA PRO A 120 -5.87 -7.56 18.40
C PRO A 120 -5.73 -6.32 17.52
N ASP A 121 -6.03 -5.14 18.08
CA ASP A 121 -5.74 -3.87 17.45
C ASP A 121 -4.23 -3.69 17.26
N THR A 122 -3.85 -3.08 16.14
CA THR A 122 -2.45 -2.84 15.82
C THR A 122 -2.16 -1.35 15.66
N GLN A 123 -0.90 -0.96 15.90
CA GLN A 123 -0.38 0.38 15.61
C GLN A 123 0.47 0.26 14.34
N ASP A 124 -0.01 0.86 13.24
CA ASP A 124 0.64 0.72 11.94
C ASP A 124 0.91 2.08 11.28
N CYS A 125 2.08 2.20 10.66
CA CYS A 125 2.39 3.29 9.73
C CYS A 125 1.91 2.93 8.31
N VAL A 126 2.09 1.67 7.92
CA VAL A 126 1.66 1.13 6.62
C VAL A 126 0.81 -0.11 6.89
N PHE A 127 -0.33 -0.21 6.21
CA PHE A 127 -1.28 -1.31 6.44
C PHE A 127 -2.00 -1.73 5.14
N LEU A 128 -2.76 -2.80 5.20
CA LEU A 128 -3.73 -3.19 4.17
C LEU A 128 -5.13 -2.77 4.62
N LEU A 129 -6.03 -2.54 3.69
CA LEU A 129 -7.43 -2.31 4.03
C LEU A 129 -8.05 -3.55 4.68
N SER A 130 -8.94 -3.33 5.65
CA SER A 130 -9.87 -4.37 6.11
C SER A 130 -11.02 -4.54 5.11
N LEU A 131 -11.82 -5.59 5.29
CA LEU A 131 -13.05 -5.78 4.54
C LEU A 131 -14.05 -4.63 4.74
N ASP A 132 -14.16 -4.14 5.98
CA ASP A 132 -15.07 -3.03 6.31
C ASP A 132 -14.63 -1.73 5.62
N GLU A 133 -13.33 -1.42 5.63
CA GLU A 133 -12.78 -0.26 4.91
C GLU A 133 -12.92 -0.41 3.39
N LEU A 134 -12.68 -1.62 2.85
CA LEU A 134 -12.92 -1.88 1.44
C LEU A 134 -14.36 -1.56 1.06
N ASN A 135 -15.33 -2.04 1.84
CA ASN A 135 -16.76 -1.80 1.59
C ASN A 135 -17.16 -0.33 1.78
N ALA A 136 -16.50 0.39 2.70
CA ALA A 136 -16.76 1.80 2.94
C ALA A 136 -16.25 2.70 1.80
N TYR A 137 -15.08 2.39 1.24
CA TYR A 137 -14.44 3.25 0.24
C TYR A 137 -14.73 2.85 -1.21
N PHE A 138 -15.16 1.62 -1.47
CA PHE A 138 -15.39 1.11 -2.83
C PHE A 138 -16.84 0.62 -2.99
N PRO A 139 -17.67 1.37 -3.71
CA PRO A 139 -19.10 1.10 -3.82
C PRO A 139 -19.44 -0.18 -4.63
N ASP A 140 -18.53 -0.60 -5.51
CA ASP A 140 -18.73 -1.72 -6.41
C ASP A 140 -17.44 -2.50 -6.68
N GLU A 141 -17.57 -3.70 -7.24
CA GLU A 141 -16.45 -4.58 -7.55
C GLU A 141 -15.49 -3.96 -8.57
N ALA A 142 -16.00 -3.27 -9.58
CA ALA A 142 -15.17 -2.69 -10.62
C ALA A 142 -14.17 -1.68 -10.06
N SER A 143 -14.58 -0.89 -9.06
CA SER A 143 -13.74 0.10 -8.39
C SER A 143 -12.62 -0.52 -7.53
N ARG A 144 -12.77 -1.78 -7.12
CA ARG A 144 -11.79 -2.53 -6.31
C ARG A 144 -10.66 -3.14 -7.12
N THR A 145 -10.82 -3.25 -8.44
CA THR A 145 -9.80 -3.84 -9.31
C THR A 145 -8.50 -3.06 -9.28
N ALA A 146 -7.37 -3.74 -9.43
CA ALA A 146 -6.04 -3.11 -9.46
C ALA A 146 -5.16 -3.72 -10.54
N ASP A 147 -4.29 -2.90 -11.11
CA ASP A 147 -3.14 -3.35 -11.89
C ASP A 147 -1.96 -3.61 -10.95
N ALA A 148 -1.05 -4.50 -11.35
CA ALA A 148 0.21 -4.72 -10.68
C ALA A 148 1.34 -3.99 -11.41
N THR A 149 2.37 -3.57 -10.67
CA THR A 149 3.63 -3.11 -11.26
C THR A 149 4.35 -4.28 -11.93
N GLU A 150 5.24 -4.01 -12.87
CA GLU A 150 6.09 -5.05 -13.48
C GLU A 150 6.95 -5.75 -12.41
N TYR A 151 7.39 -5.00 -11.40
CA TYR A 151 8.10 -5.55 -10.26
C TYR A 151 7.24 -6.56 -9.48
N ALA A 152 6.00 -6.21 -9.12
CA ALA A 152 5.11 -7.12 -8.41
C ALA A 152 4.85 -8.42 -9.19
N VAL A 153 4.72 -8.32 -10.51
CA VAL A 153 4.59 -9.49 -11.40
C VAL A 153 5.87 -10.31 -11.40
N ALA A 154 7.04 -9.68 -11.44
CA ALA A 154 8.35 -10.36 -11.38
C ALA A 154 8.60 -11.04 -10.02
N GLN A 155 7.99 -10.53 -8.93
CA GLN A 155 8.01 -11.17 -7.61
C GLN A 155 7.02 -12.35 -7.49
N GLY A 156 6.28 -12.70 -8.54
CA GLY A 156 5.34 -13.82 -8.56
C GLY A 156 3.88 -13.41 -8.53
N GLY A 157 3.58 -12.11 -8.49
CA GLY A 157 2.23 -11.58 -8.42
C GLY A 157 1.34 -12.08 -9.57
N ARG A 158 0.22 -12.73 -9.23
CA ARG A 158 -0.72 -13.30 -10.18
C ARG A 158 -1.56 -12.21 -10.84
N VAL A 159 -1.56 -12.22 -12.17
CA VAL A 159 -2.38 -11.36 -13.01
C VAL A 159 -3.33 -12.21 -13.86
N SER A 160 -4.59 -11.78 -13.94
CA SER A 160 -5.57 -12.43 -14.82
C SER A 160 -5.19 -12.22 -16.28
N ARG A 161 -5.15 -13.29 -17.05
CA ARG A 161 -4.89 -13.26 -18.51
C ARG A 161 -6.03 -12.61 -19.29
N GLU A 162 -7.22 -12.56 -18.72
CA GLU A 162 -8.42 -12.01 -19.36
C GLU A 162 -8.54 -10.51 -19.16
N THR A 163 -8.29 -10.02 -17.92
CA THR A 163 -8.53 -8.62 -17.55
C THR A 163 -7.27 -7.81 -17.36
N GLY A 164 -6.11 -8.44 -17.19
CA GLY A 164 -4.86 -7.79 -16.80
C GLY A 164 -4.81 -7.37 -15.33
N LYS A 165 -5.89 -7.59 -14.58
CA LYS A 165 -5.97 -7.19 -13.16
C LYS A 165 -5.38 -8.25 -12.26
N THR A 166 -4.91 -7.81 -11.07
CA THR A 166 -4.26 -8.67 -10.08
C THR A 166 -5.20 -9.04 -8.92
N TYR A 167 -4.72 -9.89 -8.05
CA TYR A 167 -5.35 -10.31 -6.80
C TYR A 167 -4.55 -9.72 -5.64
N TRP A 168 -5.18 -9.06 -4.67
CA TRP A 168 -4.45 -8.39 -3.60
C TRP A 168 -5.07 -8.65 -2.22
N TRP A 169 -4.18 -8.77 -1.21
CA TRP A 169 -4.56 -9.08 0.16
C TRP A 169 -5.35 -7.97 0.85
N LEU A 170 -6.29 -8.38 1.70
CA LEU A 170 -6.85 -7.57 2.78
C LEU A 170 -6.22 -8.00 4.12
N ARG A 171 -6.26 -7.13 5.16
CA ARG A 171 -5.77 -7.52 6.48
C ARG A 171 -6.75 -8.39 7.28
N THR A 172 -7.96 -8.60 6.78
CA THR A 172 -9.01 -9.38 7.44
C THR A 172 -8.79 -10.87 7.20
N LYS A 173 -8.85 -11.67 8.28
CA LYS A 173 -8.88 -13.14 8.18
C LYS A 173 -10.19 -13.62 7.58
N ALA A 174 -10.13 -14.72 6.87
CA ALA A 174 -11.32 -15.44 6.40
C ALA A 174 -11.88 -16.36 7.50
N THR A 175 -13.00 -16.97 7.19
CA THR A 175 -13.56 -18.08 7.97
C THR A 175 -13.66 -19.29 7.03
N PRO A 176 -12.91 -20.38 7.25
CA PRO A 176 -12.15 -20.73 8.45
C PRO A 176 -10.88 -19.90 8.67
N GLU A 177 -10.32 -19.95 9.89
CA GLU A 177 -9.28 -19.02 10.40
C GLU A 177 -7.87 -19.23 9.81
N ASP A 178 -7.67 -20.21 8.94
CA ASP A 178 -6.39 -20.52 8.29
C ASP A 178 -6.17 -19.80 6.95
N ALA A 179 -7.00 -18.84 6.62
CA ALA A 179 -6.96 -18.08 5.38
C ALA A 179 -7.06 -16.56 5.62
N ALA A 180 -6.54 -15.77 4.69
CA ALA A 180 -6.72 -14.33 4.63
C ALA A 180 -7.64 -13.96 3.46
N LEU A 181 -8.45 -12.91 3.65
CA LEU A 181 -9.28 -12.40 2.59
C LEU A 181 -8.44 -11.69 1.53
N MET A 182 -8.88 -11.78 0.29
CA MET A 182 -8.27 -11.04 -0.81
C MET A 182 -9.33 -10.56 -1.81
N VAL A 183 -9.01 -9.49 -2.50
CA VAL A 183 -9.77 -8.99 -3.64
C VAL A 183 -9.26 -9.68 -4.90
N ARG A 184 -10.18 -10.21 -5.68
CA ARG A 184 -9.92 -10.90 -6.94
C ARG A 184 -9.72 -9.90 -8.08
N TYR A 185 -9.22 -10.41 -9.21
CA TYR A 185 -9.03 -9.64 -10.45
C TYR A 185 -10.30 -8.98 -11.01
N ASP A 186 -11.47 -9.49 -10.64
CA ASP A 186 -12.79 -8.97 -11.02
C ASP A 186 -13.36 -7.99 -9.98
N GLY A 187 -12.64 -7.79 -8.86
CA GLY A 187 -13.03 -6.91 -7.75
C GLY A 187 -13.88 -7.59 -6.67
N ALA A 188 -14.35 -8.82 -6.92
CA ALA A 188 -15.05 -9.60 -5.91
C ALA A 188 -14.10 -9.97 -4.75
N VAL A 189 -14.61 -10.01 -3.53
CA VAL A 189 -13.89 -10.55 -2.39
C VAL A 189 -14.08 -12.06 -2.35
N ASN A 190 -12.97 -12.80 -2.19
CA ASN A 190 -13.09 -14.22 -1.88
C ASN A 190 -13.38 -14.38 -0.39
N GLU A 191 -14.62 -14.62 -0.02
CA GLU A 191 -15.07 -14.74 1.38
C GLU A 191 -14.50 -15.97 2.10
N PHE A 192 -14.04 -16.97 1.34
CA PHE A 192 -13.34 -18.13 1.92
C PHE A 192 -11.84 -17.86 2.12
N GLY A 193 -11.34 -16.74 1.58
CA GLY A 193 -9.92 -16.42 1.60
C GLY A 193 -9.08 -17.38 0.77
N ASP A 194 -7.79 -17.33 1.00
CA ASP A 194 -6.82 -18.31 0.51
C ASP A 194 -5.70 -18.51 1.53
N SER A 195 -4.90 -19.58 1.33
CA SER A 195 -3.76 -19.90 2.21
C SER A 195 -2.88 -18.68 2.43
N MET A 196 -2.57 -18.40 3.68
CA MET A 196 -1.72 -17.25 4.06
C MET A 196 -0.30 -17.36 3.54
N GLU A 197 0.15 -18.58 3.18
CA GLU A 197 1.47 -18.84 2.62
C GLU A 197 1.55 -18.64 1.10
N ALA A 198 0.40 -18.40 0.45
CA ALA A 198 0.38 -18.21 -1.00
C ALA A 198 1.15 -16.94 -1.39
N ASP A 199 2.24 -17.11 -2.14
CA ASP A 199 3.16 -16.06 -2.60
C ASP A 199 2.73 -15.38 -3.90
N ILE A 200 1.57 -15.76 -4.43
CA ILE A 200 1.00 -15.26 -5.69
C ILE A 200 0.13 -14.01 -5.53
N TYR A 201 -0.20 -13.63 -4.31
CA TYR A 201 -1.05 -12.48 -4.06
C TYR A 201 -0.23 -11.21 -3.89
N THR A 202 -0.74 -10.14 -4.47
CA THR A 202 -0.05 -8.86 -4.49
C THR A 202 -0.39 -8.01 -3.27
N VAL A 203 0.48 -7.05 -3.01
CA VAL A 203 0.40 -6.13 -1.88
C VAL A 203 0.02 -4.75 -2.37
N ARG A 204 -1.07 -4.22 -1.85
CA ARG A 204 -1.59 -2.87 -2.13
C ARG A 204 -1.63 -2.06 -0.83
N PRO A 205 -0.51 -1.38 -0.46
CA PRO A 205 -0.39 -0.69 0.81
C PRO A 205 -1.33 0.51 0.93
N ALA A 206 -1.70 0.82 2.19
CA ALA A 206 -2.38 2.05 2.57
C ALA A 206 -1.58 2.78 3.66
N VAL A 207 -1.65 4.12 3.65
CA VAL A 207 -1.01 5.00 4.64
C VAL A 207 -1.89 6.19 4.95
N TRP A 208 -1.89 6.64 6.20
CA TRP A 208 -2.38 7.97 6.54
C TRP A 208 -1.23 8.96 6.51
N VAL A 209 -1.39 10.06 5.82
CA VAL A 209 -0.37 11.11 5.74
C VAL A 209 -0.90 12.46 6.20
N ASN A 210 -0.07 13.20 6.93
CA ASN A 210 -0.34 14.57 7.30
C ASN A 210 -0.27 15.48 6.07
N VAL A 211 -1.29 16.29 5.85
CA VAL A 211 -1.42 17.14 4.65
C VAL A 211 -1.44 18.64 4.98
N SER A 212 -1.24 18.99 6.24
CA SER A 212 -1.21 20.36 6.77
C SER A 212 0.19 20.85 7.14
N ALA A 213 1.23 20.25 6.58
CA ALA A 213 2.62 20.63 6.88
C ALA A 213 3.20 21.57 5.82
#